data_a179f80bf3271726eebcca54afffa106
#
_entry.id   a179f80bf3271726eebcca54afffa106
#
_cell.length_a   1.000
_cell.length_b   1.000
_cell.length_c   1.000
_cell.angle_alpha   90.00
_cell.angle_beta   90.00
_cell.angle_gamma   90.00
#
_symmetry.space_group_name_H-M   'P 1'
#
loop_
_entity.id
_entity.type
_entity.pdbx_description
1 polymer ?
#
loop_
_entity_poly.entity_id
_entity_poly.type
_entity_poly.pdbx_seq_one_letter_code
_entity_poly.pdbx_strand_id
1 'polypeptide(L)'
;MSYDPTVQPVPASVVAQVDAADSTLQNPKVAVISLGSNLGNRLETLQGAVDALGDTPGLRVKKVSPVYETEPWGVEPGSQPNYFNAVVLIRTTLPPSSLLERGRAIEDAFARTRTERWGARTIDVDIVAYQGVLSDDPELTLPHPRAHQRAFVLAPWLDIDPAAELPGQGPVAALLAGVGRDSVWARADVELRLPE
;
A
#
# COMPACT_ATOMS: atom_id res chain seq x y z
N MET A 1 -36.44 -26.48 4.75
CA MET A 1 -35.10 -26.16 5.26
C MET A 1 -34.98 -26.84 6.62
N SER A 2 -34.11 -27.83 6.73
CA SER A 2 -33.92 -28.61 7.97
C SER A 2 -33.07 -27.75 8.92
N TYR A 3 -33.62 -27.44 10.07
CA TYR A 3 -32.91 -26.75 11.16
C TYR A 3 -31.91 -27.73 11.77
N ASP A 4 -30.62 -27.43 11.72
CA ASP A 4 -29.57 -28.19 12.39
C ASP A 4 -29.44 -27.70 13.85
N PRO A 5 -29.89 -28.48 14.85
CA PRO A 5 -29.86 -28.06 16.25
C PRO A 5 -28.45 -28.07 16.88
N THR A 6 -27.42 -28.45 16.13
CA THR A 6 -26.03 -28.48 16.63
C THR A 6 -25.30 -27.13 16.43
N VAL A 7 -25.82 -26.25 15.61
CA VAL A 7 -25.27 -24.92 15.42
C VAL A 7 -25.86 -23.97 16.46
N GLN A 8 -25.13 -23.76 17.56
CA GLN A 8 -25.52 -22.73 18.52
C GLN A 8 -25.29 -21.34 17.91
N PRO A 9 -26.29 -20.43 17.98
CA PRO A 9 -26.07 -19.07 17.54
C PRO A 9 -24.98 -18.41 18.38
N VAL A 10 -24.09 -17.66 17.70
CA VAL A 10 -23.04 -16.89 18.38
C VAL A 10 -23.70 -15.94 19.39
N PRO A 11 -23.32 -15.94 20.67
CA PRO A 11 -23.90 -15.06 21.67
C PRO A 11 -23.84 -13.59 21.23
N ALA A 12 -24.93 -12.86 21.44
CA ALA A 12 -25.00 -11.45 21.06
C ALA A 12 -23.89 -10.58 21.70
N SER A 13 -23.38 -10.98 22.86
CA SER A 13 -22.22 -10.35 23.50
C SER A 13 -20.92 -10.54 22.72
N VAL A 14 -20.74 -11.68 22.04
CA VAL A 14 -19.56 -11.95 21.20
C VAL A 14 -19.68 -11.15 19.89
N VAL A 15 -20.88 -11.12 19.29
CA VAL A 15 -21.14 -10.30 18.11
C VAL A 15 -20.89 -8.83 18.44
N ALA A 16 -21.42 -8.32 19.56
CA ALA A 16 -21.20 -6.94 20.00
C ALA A 16 -19.72 -6.62 20.30
N GLN A 17 -18.94 -7.61 20.80
CA GLN A 17 -17.49 -7.42 21.00
C GLN A 17 -16.73 -7.38 19.69
N VAL A 18 -17.10 -8.19 18.71
CA VAL A 18 -16.50 -8.17 17.36
C VAL A 18 -16.84 -6.85 16.66
N ASP A 19 -18.12 -6.43 16.71
CA ASP A 19 -18.56 -5.15 16.16
C ASP A 19 -17.90 -3.95 16.85
N ALA A 20 -17.71 -4.02 18.18
CA ALA A 20 -16.99 -3.01 18.96
C ALA A 20 -15.50 -2.99 18.64
N ALA A 21 -14.87 -4.15 18.41
CA ALA A 21 -13.48 -4.24 17.97
C ALA A 21 -13.28 -3.66 16.56
N ASP A 22 -14.26 -3.82 15.68
CA ASP A 22 -14.24 -3.26 14.33
C ASP A 22 -14.58 -1.73 14.32
N SER A 23 -15.38 -1.27 15.30
CA SER A 23 -15.74 0.15 15.41
C SER A 23 -14.72 1.03 16.14
N THR A 24 -13.77 0.46 16.88
CA THR A 24 -12.82 1.21 17.71
C THR A 24 -11.37 0.98 17.32
N LEU A 25 -10.96 1.58 16.19
CA LEU A 25 -9.57 1.97 16.05
C LEU A 25 -9.28 3.05 17.11
N GLN A 26 -8.88 2.64 18.32
CA GLN A 26 -8.46 3.61 19.34
C GLN A 26 -7.12 4.23 18.91
N ASN A 27 -7.09 5.55 18.69
CA ASN A 27 -5.91 6.29 18.23
C ASN A 27 -5.27 5.75 16.93
N PRO A 28 -6.01 5.56 15.84
CA PRO A 28 -5.42 5.07 14.60
C PRO A 28 -4.42 6.06 14.05
N LYS A 29 -3.30 5.57 13.59
CA LYS A 29 -2.26 6.33 12.90
C LYS A 29 -2.51 6.33 11.39
N VAL A 30 -2.10 7.38 10.72
CA VAL A 30 -2.07 7.41 9.25
C VAL A 30 -0.76 6.79 8.78
N ALA A 31 -0.84 5.90 7.79
CA ALA A 31 0.33 5.43 7.08
C ALA A 31 0.13 5.55 5.57
N VAL A 32 1.23 5.65 4.86
CA VAL A 32 1.29 5.77 3.41
C VAL A 32 1.97 4.53 2.87
N ILE A 33 1.26 3.80 2.01
CA ILE A 33 1.76 2.58 1.38
C ILE A 33 1.94 2.83 -0.11
N SER A 34 3.08 2.45 -0.65
CA SER A 34 3.32 2.40 -2.10
C SER A 34 3.15 0.97 -2.59
N LEU A 35 2.41 0.80 -3.66
CA LEU A 35 2.19 -0.47 -4.35
C LEU A 35 2.79 -0.39 -5.74
N GLY A 36 3.51 -1.44 -6.17
CA GLY A 36 4.08 -1.54 -7.50
C GLY A 36 3.97 -2.95 -8.07
N SER A 37 3.57 -3.08 -9.35
CA SER A 37 3.47 -4.37 -10.04
C SER A 37 3.94 -4.24 -11.49
N ASN A 38 4.78 -5.18 -11.97
CA ASN A 38 5.21 -5.19 -13.38
C ASN A 38 5.07 -6.54 -14.08
N LEU A 39 4.50 -7.55 -13.41
CA LEU A 39 4.27 -8.87 -14.00
C LEU A 39 2.78 -9.23 -14.04
N GLY A 40 2.41 -10.02 -15.07
CA GLY A 40 1.06 -10.55 -15.22
C GLY A 40 -0.01 -9.46 -15.39
N ASN A 41 -1.19 -9.66 -14.79
CA ASN A 41 -2.25 -8.67 -14.77
C ASN A 41 -1.98 -7.64 -13.66
N ARG A 42 -1.17 -6.63 -13.98
CA ARG A 42 -0.70 -5.59 -13.05
C ARG A 42 -1.85 -4.90 -12.29
N LEU A 43 -2.98 -4.62 -12.99
CA LEU A 43 -4.13 -3.94 -12.37
C LEU A 43 -4.84 -4.83 -11.36
N GLU A 44 -5.13 -6.08 -11.72
CA GLU A 44 -5.75 -7.05 -10.78
C GLU A 44 -4.85 -7.33 -9.60
N THR A 45 -3.53 -7.36 -9.81
CA THR A 45 -2.56 -7.54 -8.72
C THR A 45 -2.57 -6.36 -7.76
N LEU A 46 -2.58 -5.11 -8.26
CA LEU A 46 -2.70 -3.92 -7.42
C LEU A 46 -4.04 -3.90 -6.67
N GLN A 47 -5.15 -4.21 -7.35
CA GLN A 47 -6.47 -4.28 -6.71
C GLN A 47 -6.50 -5.33 -5.60
N GLY A 48 -6.00 -6.53 -5.88
CA GLY A 48 -5.92 -7.59 -4.86
C GLY A 48 -5.06 -7.21 -3.65
N ALA A 49 -4.00 -6.42 -3.83
CA ALA A 49 -3.22 -5.89 -2.72
C ALA A 49 -4.00 -4.84 -1.92
N VAL A 50 -4.76 -3.96 -2.58
CA VAL A 50 -5.65 -2.99 -1.93
C VAL A 50 -6.74 -3.70 -1.12
N ASP A 51 -7.35 -4.73 -1.69
CA ASP A 51 -8.39 -5.53 -1.02
C ASP A 51 -7.80 -6.27 0.19
N ALA A 52 -6.63 -6.90 0.04
CA ALA A 52 -5.93 -7.57 1.13
C ALA A 52 -5.51 -6.63 2.28
N LEU A 53 -5.19 -5.37 1.97
CA LEU A 53 -5.02 -4.33 2.99
C LEU A 53 -6.35 -4.04 3.68
N GLY A 54 -7.45 -3.90 2.92
CA GLY A 54 -8.80 -3.66 3.46
C GLY A 54 -9.28 -4.77 4.41
N ASP A 55 -9.00 -6.02 4.07
CA ASP A 55 -9.33 -7.21 4.87
C ASP A 55 -8.45 -7.36 6.13
N THR A 56 -7.45 -6.50 6.31
CA THR A 56 -6.54 -6.60 7.45
C THR A 56 -7.18 -6.04 8.73
N PRO A 57 -7.38 -6.84 9.78
CA PRO A 57 -7.90 -6.35 11.06
C PRO A 57 -7.06 -5.20 11.63
N GLY A 58 -7.71 -4.15 12.08
CA GLY A 58 -7.03 -2.96 12.63
C GLY A 58 -6.46 -2.02 11.56
N LEU A 59 -6.84 -2.21 10.29
CA LEU A 59 -6.46 -1.35 9.18
C LEU A 59 -7.72 -0.93 8.38
N ARG A 60 -7.75 0.30 7.94
CA ARG A 60 -8.78 0.82 7.04
C ARG A 60 -8.14 1.62 5.91
N VAL A 61 -8.39 1.21 4.68
CA VAL A 61 -8.00 1.98 3.49
C VAL A 61 -8.88 3.24 3.42
N LYS A 62 -8.27 4.40 3.29
CA LYS A 62 -8.95 5.70 3.27
C LYS A 62 -8.99 6.32 1.88
N LYS A 63 -7.89 6.19 1.14
CA LYS A 63 -7.78 6.70 -0.22
C LYS A 63 -6.86 5.80 -1.02
N VAL A 64 -7.15 5.65 -2.30
CA VAL A 64 -6.32 5.00 -3.29
C VAL A 64 -6.08 6.00 -4.42
N SER A 65 -4.84 6.13 -4.86
CA SER A 65 -4.48 7.05 -5.92
C SER A 65 -4.88 6.53 -7.32
N PRO A 66 -4.90 7.40 -8.33
CA PRO A 66 -4.79 6.97 -9.72
C PRO A 66 -3.58 6.04 -9.91
N VAL A 67 -3.66 5.19 -10.94
CA VAL A 67 -2.55 4.33 -11.35
C VAL A 67 -1.58 5.13 -12.20
N TYR A 68 -0.29 4.99 -11.92
CA TYR A 68 0.80 5.55 -12.71
C TYR A 68 1.62 4.44 -13.35
N GLU A 69 1.93 4.59 -14.63
CA GLU A 69 2.85 3.70 -15.33
C GLU A 69 4.26 4.30 -15.31
N THR A 70 5.28 3.45 -15.09
CA THR A 70 6.68 3.85 -15.07
C THR A 70 7.57 2.79 -15.69
N GLU A 71 8.68 3.22 -16.28
CA GLU A 71 9.75 2.28 -16.64
C GLU A 71 10.40 1.69 -15.39
N PRO A 72 10.95 0.48 -15.48
CA PRO A 72 11.73 -0.11 -14.40
C PRO A 72 12.94 0.75 -14.05
N TRP A 73 13.12 1.01 -12.75
CA TRP A 73 14.20 1.86 -12.28
C TRP A 73 15.47 1.06 -11.95
N GLY A 74 16.64 1.52 -12.42
CA GLY A 74 17.92 0.91 -12.10
C GLY A 74 18.26 -0.36 -12.91
N VAL A 75 17.52 -0.63 -13.98
CA VAL A 75 17.78 -1.72 -14.93
C VAL A 75 17.93 -1.18 -16.35
N GLU A 76 18.43 -2.02 -17.26
CA GLU A 76 18.56 -1.64 -18.68
C GLU A 76 17.17 -1.37 -19.29
N PRO A 77 17.00 -0.26 -20.06
CA PRO A 77 15.72 0.05 -20.68
C PRO A 77 15.20 -1.11 -21.55
N GLY A 78 13.93 -1.49 -21.35
CA GLY A 78 13.28 -2.57 -22.10
C GLY A 78 13.63 -3.99 -21.60
N SER A 79 14.48 -4.14 -20.58
CA SER A 79 14.80 -5.46 -19.99
C SER A 79 13.65 -6.07 -19.19
N GLN A 80 12.71 -5.23 -18.71
CA GLN A 80 11.53 -5.64 -17.95
C GLN A 80 10.30 -4.85 -18.40
N PRO A 81 9.08 -5.37 -18.19
CA PRO A 81 7.85 -4.61 -18.41
C PRO A 81 7.77 -3.38 -17.50
N ASN A 82 7.03 -2.36 -17.95
CA ASN A 82 6.71 -1.19 -17.14
C ASN A 82 5.91 -1.57 -15.89
N TYR A 83 6.14 -0.82 -14.82
CA TYR A 83 5.36 -0.94 -13.59
C TYR A 83 4.04 -0.18 -13.67
N PHE A 84 3.01 -0.72 -13.03
CA PHE A 84 1.90 0.06 -12.50
C PHE A 84 2.18 0.34 -11.03
N ASN A 85 2.05 1.61 -10.65
CA ASN A 85 2.26 2.08 -9.30
C ASN A 85 1.03 2.82 -8.79
N ALA A 86 0.76 2.68 -7.50
CA ALA A 86 -0.27 3.43 -6.80
C ALA A 86 0.17 3.71 -5.37
N VAL A 87 -0.42 4.73 -4.76
CA VAL A 87 -0.26 5.04 -3.34
C VAL A 87 -1.59 4.88 -2.63
N VAL A 88 -1.54 4.29 -1.45
CA VAL A 88 -2.69 4.04 -0.59
C VAL A 88 -2.50 4.76 0.74
N LEU A 89 -3.47 5.59 1.13
CA LEU A 89 -3.54 6.13 2.48
C LEU A 89 -4.39 5.23 3.36
N ILE A 90 -3.84 4.80 4.46
CA ILE A 90 -4.51 3.94 5.42
C ILE A 90 -4.59 4.60 6.81
N ARG A 91 -5.58 4.20 7.59
CA ARG A 91 -5.60 4.38 9.05
C ARG A 91 -5.46 3.02 9.70
N THR A 92 -4.56 2.92 10.69
CA THR A 92 -4.27 1.64 11.31
C THR A 92 -3.92 1.78 12.78
N THR A 93 -4.26 0.74 13.56
CA THR A 93 -3.79 0.54 14.95
C THR A 93 -2.62 -0.44 15.01
N LEU A 94 -2.26 -1.05 13.87
CA LEU A 94 -1.11 -1.95 13.81
C LEU A 94 0.19 -1.16 14.01
N PRO A 95 1.14 -1.63 14.81
CA PRO A 95 2.46 -1.05 14.86
C PRO A 95 3.18 -1.21 13.52
N PRO A 96 4.18 -0.35 13.21
CA PRO A 96 4.90 -0.39 11.93
C PRO A 96 5.47 -1.78 11.56
N SER A 97 5.98 -2.54 12.54
CA SER A 97 6.48 -3.91 12.33
C SER A 97 5.41 -4.87 11.86
N SER A 98 4.23 -4.86 12.48
CA SER A 98 3.10 -5.71 12.05
C SER A 98 2.56 -5.29 10.68
N LEU A 99 2.58 -3.99 10.37
CA LEU A 99 2.22 -3.52 9.04
C LEU A 99 3.23 -3.99 7.98
N LEU A 100 4.54 -4.01 8.30
CA LEU A 100 5.58 -4.57 7.43
C LEU A 100 5.38 -6.07 7.20
N GLU A 101 5.10 -6.84 8.27
CA GLU A 101 4.79 -8.27 8.17
C GLU A 101 3.57 -8.51 7.28
N ARG A 102 2.54 -7.66 7.39
CA ARG A 102 1.37 -7.74 6.54
C ARG A 102 1.70 -7.44 5.07
N GLY A 103 2.52 -6.42 4.79
CA GLY A 103 3.01 -6.13 3.44
C GLY A 103 3.75 -7.34 2.85
N ARG A 104 4.69 -7.93 3.59
CA ARG A 104 5.41 -9.15 3.19
C ARG A 104 4.48 -10.33 2.91
N ALA A 105 3.45 -10.52 3.75
CA ALA A 105 2.46 -11.58 3.55
C ALA A 105 1.64 -11.37 2.27
N ILE A 106 1.30 -10.12 1.93
CA ILE A 106 0.65 -9.79 0.65
C ILE A 106 1.60 -10.09 -0.51
N GLU A 107 2.86 -9.65 -0.44
CA GLU A 107 3.86 -9.97 -1.47
C GLU A 107 4.01 -11.47 -1.67
N ASP A 108 4.09 -12.25 -0.60
CA ASP A 108 4.24 -13.70 -0.65
C ASP A 108 3.00 -14.39 -1.25
N ALA A 109 1.79 -13.88 -0.96
CA ALA A 109 0.55 -14.41 -1.53
C ALA A 109 0.49 -14.26 -3.05
N PHE A 110 1.07 -13.18 -3.59
CA PHE A 110 1.14 -12.92 -5.03
C PHE A 110 2.45 -13.41 -5.67
N ALA A 111 3.52 -13.70 -4.87
CA ALA A 111 4.87 -13.98 -5.36
C ALA A 111 5.13 -15.46 -5.66
N ARG A 112 4.16 -16.21 -6.22
CA ARG A 112 4.40 -17.62 -6.60
C ARG A 112 5.56 -17.87 -7.58
N THR A 113 6.33 -16.81 -7.95
CA THR A 113 7.50 -16.91 -8.83
C THR A 113 8.57 -15.86 -8.52
N ARG A 114 9.32 -16.00 -7.41
CA ARG A 114 10.58 -15.25 -7.21
C ARG A 114 11.75 -16.03 -7.78
N THR A 115 12.44 -15.50 -8.79
CA THR A 115 13.64 -16.15 -9.35
C THR A 115 14.95 -15.36 -9.18
N GLU A 116 14.95 -14.03 -8.96
CA GLU A 116 16.20 -13.26 -8.88
C GLU A 116 16.11 -12.01 -8.01
N ARG A 117 17.26 -11.62 -7.38
CA ARG A 117 17.46 -10.34 -6.71
C ARG A 117 17.43 -9.24 -7.79
N TRP A 118 16.54 -8.25 -7.67
CA TRP A 118 16.23 -7.22 -8.68
C TRP A 118 15.39 -7.73 -9.88
N GLY A 119 14.87 -8.94 -9.83
CA GLY A 119 13.96 -9.47 -10.83
C GLY A 119 12.59 -8.76 -10.83
N ALA A 120 11.86 -8.96 -11.95
CA ALA A 120 10.48 -8.52 -12.07
C ALA A 120 9.63 -9.10 -10.93
N ARG A 121 8.77 -8.28 -10.32
CA ARG A 121 7.96 -8.64 -9.15
C ARG A 121 6.48 -8.58 -9.46
N THR A 122 5.75 -9.58 -8.99
CA THR A 122 4.30 -9.57 -9.11
C THR A 122 3.71 -8.37 -8.36
N ILE A 123 4.19 -8.11 -7.15
CA ILE A 123 3.81 -6.97 -6.32
C ILE A 123 4.96 -6.54 -5.39
N ASP A 124 5.10 -5.24 -5.17
CA ASP A 124 5.90 -4.60 -4.13
C ASP A 124 4.97 -3.82 -3.21
N VAL A 125 5.15 -3.96 -1.89
CA VAL A 125 4.38 -3.27 -0.85
C VAL A 125 5.34 -2.56 0.09
N ASP A 126 5.58 -1.28 -0.14
CA ASP A 126 6.50 -0.45 0.64
C ASP A 126 5.74 0.47 1.62
N ILE A 127 6.13 0.50 2.90
CA ILE A 127 5.67 1.53 3.84
C ILE A 127 6.48 2.79 3.59
N VAL A 128 5.84 3.82 3.05
CA VAL A 128 6.50 5.10 2.71
C VAL A 128 6.70 5.98 3.94
N ALA A 129 5.64 6.12 4.73
CA ALA A 129 5.64 6.92 5.95
C ALA A 129 4.61 6.38 6.94
N TYR A 130 4.87 6.59 8.22
CA TYR A 130 3.97 6.24 9.31
C TYR A 130 3.90 7.41 10.30
N GLN A 131 2.69 7.87 10.59
CA GLN A 131 2.45 9.05 11.42
C GLN A 131 3.12 8.96 12.80
N GLY A 132 4.02 9.93 13.07
CA GLY A 132 4.70 10.06 14.34
C GLY A 132 5.82 9.02 14.57
N VAL A 133 6.26 8.32 13.54
CA VAL A 133 7.36 7.34 13.62
C VAL A 133 8.49 7.74 12.69
N LEU A 134 9.69 7.83 13.26
CA LEU A 134 10.97 7.85 12.57
C LEU A 134 11.74 6.60 13.00
N SER A 135 12.35 5.88 12.06
CA SER A 135 13.07 4.65 12.33
C SER A 135 14.29 4.53 11.44
N ASP A 136 15.43 4.23 12.04
CA ASP A 136 16.69 3.91 11.34
C ASP A 136 16.93 2.39 11.30
N ASP A 137 15.96 1.58 11.69
CA ASP A 137 16.04 0.12 11.62
C ASP A 137 16.23 -0.31 10.15
N PRO A 138 17.31 -1.07 9.84
CA PRO A 138 17.56 -1.54 8.48
C PRO A 138 16.42 -2.35 7.86
N GLU A 139 15.61 -3.03 8.70
CA GLU A 139 14.44 -3.79 8.23
C GLU A 139 13.22 -2.91 7.97
N LEU A 140 13.13 -1.75 8.65
CA LEU A 140 12.01 -0.82 8.54
C LEU A 140 12.48 0.61 8.78
N THR A 141 13.19 1.17 7.82
CA THR A 141 13.56 2.58 7.83
C THR A 141 12.35 3.43 7.48
N LEU A 142 11.96 4.36 8.37
CA LEU A 142 10.82 5.26 8.18
C LEU A 142 11.21 6.72 8.42
N PRO A 143 10.84 7.63 7.52
CA PRO A 143 10.20 7.36 6.23
C PRO A 143 11.10 6.53 5.32
N HIS A 144 10.50 5.90 4.32
CA HIS A 144 11.25 5.08 3.35
C HIS A 144 12.41 5.88 2.74
N PRO A 145 13.65 5.38 2.82
CA PRO A 145 14.88 6.19 2.61
C PRO A 145 14.99 6.81 1.22
N ARG A 146 14.35 6.24 0.20
CA ARG A 146 14.37 6.71 -1.19
C ARG A 146 13.05 7.32 -1.68
N ALA A 147 12.04 7.47 -0.81
CA ALA A 147 10.74 7.99 -1.22
C ALA A 147 10.83 9.39 -1.83
N HIS A 148 11.69 10.26 -1.26
CA HIS A 148 11.89 11.64 -1.70
C HIS A 148 12.48 11.79 -3.12
N GLN A 149 12.99 10.69 -3.71
CA GLN A 149 13.60 10.66 -5.05
C GLN A 149 12.74 9.88 -6.07
N ARG A 150 11.57 9.38 -5.66
CA ARG A 150 10.74 8.49 -6.46
C ARG A 150 9.47 9.20 -6.95
N ALA A 151 9.48 9.70 -8.17
CA ALA A 151 8.30 10.35 -8.76
C ALA A 151 7.05 9.44 -8.73
N PHE A 152 7.23 8.11 -8.88
CA PHE A 152 6.15 7.12 -8.85
C PHE A 152 5.54 6.88 -7.45
N VAL A 153 6.16 7.44 -6.40
CA VAL A 153 5.60 7.53 -5.05
C VAL A 153 5.00 8.92 -4.84
N LEU A 154 5.75 9.97 -5.17
CA LEU A 154 5.38 11.35 -4.87
C LEU A 154 4.17 11.83 -5.68
N ALA A 155 4.10 11.51 -6.99
CA ALA A 155 3.02 11.95 -7.85
C ALA A 155 1.66 11.37 -7.44
N PRO A 156 1.49 10.03 -7.32
CA PRO A 156 0.22 9.46 -6.87
C PRO A 156 -0.14 9.85 -5.42
N TRP A 157 0.85 10.05 -4.54
CA TRP A 157 0.57 10.53 -3.19
C TRP A 157 -0.01 11.94 -3.19
N LEU A 158 0.58 12.86 -3.97
CA LEU A 158 0.11 14.23 -4.06
C LEU A 158 -1.31 14.34 -4.64
N ASP A 159 -1.71 13.43 -5.54
CA ASP A 159 -3.06 13.41 -6.11
C ASP A 159 -4.14 13.12 -5.06
N ILE A 160 -3.83 12.34 -4.04
CA ILE A 160 -4.79 11.98 -2.98
C ILE A 160 -4.61 12.79 -1.68
N ASP A 161 -3.47 13.45 -1.53
CA ASP A 161 -3.18 14.35 -0.40
C ASP A 161 -2.32 15.54 -0.87
N PRO A 162 -2.98 16.61 -1.37
CA PRO A 162 -2.27 17.80 -1.86
C PRO A 162 -1.44 18.52 -0.81
N ALA A 163 -1.70 18.30 0.49
CA ALA A 163 -0.98 18.87 1.61
C ALA A 163 0.06 17.90 2.21
N ALA A 164 0.35 16.78 1.52
CA ALA A 164 1.25 15.75 2.01
C ALA A 164 2.65 16.29 2.33
N GLU A 165 3.18 15.84 3.45
CA GLU A 165 4.56 16.07 3.86
C GLU A 165 5.27 14.74 4.11
N LEU A 166 6.49 14.60 3.60
CA LEU A 166 7.37 13.48 3.91
C LEU A 166 8.20 13.86 5.14
N PRO A 167 8.06 13.17 6.28
CA PRO A 167 8.76 13.52 7.50
C PRO A 167 10.27 13.70 7.30
N GLY A 168 10.81 14.81 7.78
CA GLY A 168 12.25 15.13 7.64
C GLY A 168 12.70 15.55 6.23
N GLN A 169 11.82 15.51 5.22
CA GLN A 169 12.14 15.88 3.83
C GLN A 169 11.31 17.09 3.35
N GLY A 170 10.15 17.34 3.94
CA GLY A 170 9.28 18.48 3.64
C GLY A 170 8.10 18.15 2.71
N PRO A 171 7.47 19.19 2.10
CA PRO A 171 6.27 19.03 1.30
C PRO A 171 6.49 18.15 0.08
N VAL A 172 5.61 17.16 -0.11
CA VAL A 172 5.67 16.23 -1.26
C VAL A 172 5.60 16.98 -2.60
N ALA A 173 4.83 18.07 -2.67
CA ALA A 173 4.76 18.92 -3.85
C ALA A 173 6.13 19.52 -4.24
N ALA A 174 6.91 19.97 -3.26
CA ALA A 174 8.25 20.52 -3.51
C ALA A 174 9.25 19.43 -3.92
N LEU A 175 9.18 18.26 -3.27
CA LEU A 175 10.00 17.10 -3.64
C LEU A 175 9.71 16.66 -5.06
N LEU A 176 8.43 16.54 -5.44
CA LEU A 176 8.01 16.17 -6.80
C LEU A 176 8.45 17.20 -7.84
N ALA A 177 8.39 18.50 -7.51
CA ALA A 177 8.88 19.54 -8.38
C ALA A 177 10.40 19.41 -8.64
N GLY A 178 11.17 18.98 -7.64
CA GLY A 178 12.60 18.73 -7.77
C GLY A 178 12.96 17.48 -8.57
N VAL A 179 12.18 16.41 -8.44
CA VAL A 179 12.41 15.14 -9.15
C VAL A 179 11.87 15.20 -10.59
N GLY A 180 10.79 15.95 -10.81
CA GLY A 180 10.07 16.00 -12.09
C GLY A 180 9.05 14.87 -12.25
N ARG A 181 8.22 14.96 -13.31
CA ARG A 181 7.18 13.99 -13.66
C ARG A 181 7.45 13.25 -14.97
N ASP A 182 8.59 13.47 -15.61
CA ASP A 182 8.87 12.96 -16.96
C ASP A 182 8.95 11.44 -17.05
N SER A 183 9.20 10.78 -15.91
CA SER A 183 9.32 9.33 -15.81
C SER A 183 8.03 8.63 -15.36
N VAL A 184 6.92 9.36 -15.19
CA VAL A 184 5.66 8.80 -14.66
C VAL A 184 4.46 9.25 -15.48
N TRP A 185 3.60 8.31 -15.87
CA TRP A 185 2.43 8.58 -16.71
C TRP A 185 1.16 8.11 -16.03
N ALA A 186 0.26 9.05 -15.74
CA ALA A 186 -1.05 8.72 -15.20
C ALA A 186 -1.87 7.89 -16.21
N ARG A 187 -2.47 6.81 -15.76
CA ARG A 187 -3.29 5.90 -16.55
C ARG A 187 -4.76 6.17 -16.29
N ALA A 188 -5.35 7.05 -17.10
CA ALA A 188 -6.77 7.41 -17.00
C ALA A 188 -7.73 6.30 -17.50
N ASP A 189 -7.21 5.27 -18.14
CA ASP A 189 -7.94 4.14 -18.69
C ASP A 189 -8.13 2.98 -17.69
N VAL A 190 -7.51 3.05 -16.51
CA VAL A 190 -7.59 2.06 -15.45
C VAL A 190 -7.81 2.74 -14.09
N GLU A 191 -8.56 2.09 -13.21
CA GLU A 191 -8.90 2.61 -11.90
C GLU A 191 -8.83 1.52 -10.83
N LEU A 192 -8.33 1.88 -9.66
CA LEU A 192 -8.38 1.07 -8.45
C LEU A 192 -9.56 1.51 -7.59
N ARG A 193 -10.25 0.55 -6.98
CA ARG A 193 -11.40 0.81 -6.12
C ARG A 193 -10.99 0.70 -4.66
N LEU A 194 -11.69 1.45 -3.82
CA LEU A 194 -11.62 1.21 -2.37
C LEU A 194 -12.18 -0.18 -2.06
N PRO A 195 -11.61 -0.89 -1.06
CA PRO A 195 -12.18 -2.14 -0.57
C PRO A 195 -13.60 -1.92 -0.04
N GLU A 196 -14.47 -2.91 -0.21
CA GLU A 196 -15.84 -2.89 0.30
C GLU A 196 -15.93 -2.90 1.84
#